data_7919fdf1033a41a7bd17ec829ad0a545
#
_entry.id   7919fdf1033a41a7bd17ec829ad0a545
#
_cell.length_a   1.000
_cell.length_b   1.000
_cell.length_c   1.000
_cell.angle_alpha   90.00
_cell.angle_beta   90.00
_cell.angle_gamma   90.00
#
_symmetry.space_group_name_H-M   'P 1'
#
loop_
_entity.id
_entity.type
_entity.pdbx_description
1 polymer ?
#
loop_
_entity_poly.entity_id
_entity_poly.type
_entity_poly.pdbx_seq_one_letter_code
_entity_poly.pdbx_strand_id
1 'polypeptide(L)'
;VSAPPQIPPTHPVETPPRHRTLTLVLGLLGIGGLTLLALVEPAGQMIFPRCWLHEMTGLRCPGCGGTRAMHALLTCNLSGAWRLNPLVVTSLPLGAWWTLRGLWGGWTGLWWKDPTTGPVGLAVMGGVLVGFGIGRNLAW
;
A
#
# COMPACT_ATOMS: atom_id res chain seq x y z
N VAL A 1 32.88 34.43 -25.90
CA VAL A 1 32.74 34.62 -24.43
C VAL A 1 31.75 33.58 -23.96
N SER A 2 32.24 32.47 -23.39
CA SER A 2 31.41 31.38 -22.88
C SER A 2 30.75 31.79 -21.58
N ALA A 3 29.42 31.67 -21.47
CA ALA A 3 28.71 31.94 -20.23
C ALA A 3 29.21 31.00 -19.12
N PRO A 4 29.41 31.45 -17.88
CA PRO A 4 29.84 30.62 -16.77
C PRO A 4 28.80 29.53 -16.47
N PRO A 5 29.22 28.34 -16.00
CA PRO A 5 28.30 27.27 -15.65
C PRO A 5 27.36 27.73 -14.55
N GLN A 6 26.06 27.65 -14.80
CA GLN A 6 25.01 27.94 -13.83
C GLN A 6 25.04 26.88 -12.73
N ILE A 7 25.54 27.24 -11.56
CA ILE A 7 25.48 26.38 -10.37
C ILE A 7 24.01 26.30 -9.97
N PRO A 8 23.39 25.11 -9.92
CA PRO A 8 22.02 25.01 -9.48
C PRO A 8 21.90 25.52 -8.03
N PRO A 9 20.82 26.21 -7.68
CA PRO A 9 20.65 26.77 -6.34
C PRO A 9 20.70 25.66 -5.29
N THR A 10 21.63 25.79 -4.34
CA THR A 10 21.83 24.87 -3.22
C THR A 10 20.81 25.06 -2.09
N HIS A 11 19.74 25.82 -2.32
CA HIS A 11 18.71 26.02 -1.32
C HIS A 11 17.85 24.76 -1.21
N PRO A 12 17.60 24.24 0.01
CA PRO A 12 16.60 23.23 0.23
C PRO A 12 15.28 23.75 -0.36
N VAL A 13 14.68 22.99 -1.25
CA VAL A 13 13.35 23.31 -1.75
C VAL A 13 12.42 23.25 -0.54
N GLU A 14 12.08 24.42 0.02
CA GLU A 14 11.10 24.49 1.10
C GLU A 14 9.79 23.92 0.58
N THR A 15 9.43 22.76 1.09
CA THR A 15 8.14 22.16 0.77
C THR A 15 7.06 23.11 1.25
N PRO A 16 6.14 23.53 0.36
CA PRO A 16 5.07 24.44 0.76
C PRO A 16 4.28 23.80 1.93
N PRO A 17 3.80 24.59 2.89
CA PRO A 17 3.13 24.10 4.11
C PRO A 17 1.97 23.14 3.81
N ARG A 18 1.37 23.26 2.65
CA ARG A 18 0.30 22.41 2.15
C ARG A 18 0.69 20.92 2.06
N HIS A 19 1.92 20.61 1.65
CA HIS A 19 2.37 19.20 1.55
C HIS A 19 2.54 18.57 2.94
N ARG A 20 3.08 19.31 3.90
CA ARG A 20 3.22 18.84 5.28
C ARG A 20 1.87 18.58 5.93
N THR A 21 0.91 19.49 5.76
CA THR A 21 -0.46 19.32 6.26
C THR A 21 -1.11 18.10 5.63
N LEU A 22 -0.99 17.94 4.31
CA LEU A 22 -1.54 16.77 3.62
C LEU A 22 -0.92 15.46 4.12
N THR A 23 0.40 15.42 4.30
CA THR A 23 1.11 14.24 4.83
C THR A 23 0.63 13.90 6.24
N LEU A 24 0.45 14.89 7.11
CA LEU A 24 -0.10 14.67 8.46
C LEU A 24 -1.52 14.13 8.42
N VAL A 25 -2.39 14.74 7.61
CA VAL A 25 -3.79 14.29 7.47
C VAL A 25 -3.85 12.85 6.95
N LEU A 26 -3.11 12.53 5.89
CA LEU A 26 -3.06 11.17 5.34
C LEU A 26 -2.47 10.17 6.33
N GLY A 27 -1.44 10.56 7.08
CA GLY A 27 -0.86 9.75 8.14
C GLY A 27 -1.85 9.44 9.26
N LEU A 28 -2.57 10.46 9.74
CA LEU A 28 -3.60 10.31 10.77
C LEU A 28 -4.77 9.44 10.29
N LEU A 29 -5.24 9.65 9.05
CA LEU A 29 -6.28 8.80 8.45
C LEU A 29 -5.81 7.36 8.31
N GLY A 30 -4.56 7.13 7.91
CA GLY A 30 -3.97 5.79 7.83
C GLY A 30 -3.91 5.09 9.18
N ILE A 31 -3.41 5.78 10.22
CA ILE A 31 -3.36 5.27 11.59
C ILE A 31 -4.78 4.98 12.10
N GLY A 32 -5.71 5.92 11.92
CA GLY A 32 -7.10 5.75 12.32
C GLY A 32 -7.77 4.56 11.65
N GLY A 33 -7.55 4.38 10.34
CA GLY A 33 -8.06 3.23 9.59
C GLY A 33 -7.47 1.90 10.05
N LEU A 34 -6.16 1.84 10.33
CA LEU A 34 -5.51 0.65 10.86
C LEU A 34 -5.99 0.34 12.29
N THR A 35 -6.17 1.35 13.13
CA THR A 35 -6.69 1.19 14.49
C THR A 35 -8.13 0.66 14.45
N LEU A 36 -8.98 1.24 13.60
CA LEU A 36 -10.34 0.75 13.41
C LEU A 36 -10.35 -0.72 12.96
N LEU A 37 -9.49 -1.05 12.00
CA LEU A 37 -9.37 -2.43 11.50
C LEU A 37 -8.82 -3.40 12.55
N ALA A 38 -7.98 -2.93 13.49
CA ALA A 38 -7.50 -3.74 14.60
C ALA A 38 -8.58 -4.02 15.65
N LEU A 39 -9.46 -3.03 15.90
CA LEU A 39 -10.49 -3.10 16.93
C LEU A 39 -11.78 -3.77 16.44
N VAL A 40 -12.08 -3.67 15.15
CA VAL A 40 -13.32 -4.20 14.57
C VAL A 40 -13.03 -5.44 13.74
N GLU A 41 -13.57 -6.59 14.15
CA GLU A 41 -13.43 -7.83 13.40
C GLU A 41 -14.20 -7.74 12.08
N PRO A 42 -13.51 -7.88 10.92
CA PRO A 42 -14.16 -7.73 9.61
C PRO A 42 -15.05 -8.93 9.21
N ALA A 43 -15.06 -9.99 10.00
CA ALA A 43 -15.87 -11.18 9.74
C ALA A 43 -17.33 -10.93 10.13
N GLY A 44 -18.20 -10.76 9.13
CA GLY A 44 -19.65 -10.61 9.36
C GLY A 44 -20.15 -9.20 9.56
N GLN A 45 -19.29 -8.19 9.53
CA GLN A 45 -19.70 -6.79 9.64
C GLN A 45 -20.11 -6.22 8.26
N MET A 46 -21.25 -5.56 8.19
CA MET A 46 -21.73 -4.87 6.96
C MET A 46 -20.82 -3.70 6.53
N ILE A 47 -19.97 -3.22 7.44
CA ILE A 47 -19.05 -2.10 7.19
C ILE A 47 -17.99 -2.45 6.14
N PHE A 48 -17.62 -3.74 6.02
CA PHE A 48 -16.62 -4.17 5.06
C PHE A 48 -17.32 -4.74 3.81
N PRO A 49 -17.14 -4.10 2.64
CA PRO A 49 -17.80 -4.54 1.42
C PRO A 49 -17.37 -5.95 1.03
N ARG A 50 -18.33 -6.78 0.71
CA ARG A 50 -18.06 -8.08 0.12
C ARG A 50 -17.44 -7.92 -1.26
N CYS A 51 -16.60 -8.86 -1.65
CA CYS A 51 -15.97 -8.81 -2.98
C CYS A 51 -17.02 -9.00 -4.06
N TRP A 52 -17.31 -7.94 -4.80
CA TRP A 52 -18.28 -7.96 -5.90
C TRP A 52 -17.95 -9.03 -6.96
N LEU A 53 -16.67 -9.21 -7.30
CA LEU A 53 -16.23 -10.24 -8.24
C LEU A 53 -16.59 -11.64 -7.73
N HIS A 54 -16.36 -11.89 -6.45
CA HIS A 54 -16.67 -13.19 -5.84
C HIS A 54 -18.18 -13.46 -5.78
N GLU A 55 -18.98 -12.46 -5.51
CA GLU A 55 -20.44 -12.62 -5.47
C GLU A 55 -21.06 -12.86 -6.85
N MET A 56 -20.51 -12.23 -7.91
CA MET A 56 -21.04 -12.37 -9.26
C MET A 56 -20.52 -13.58 -10.02
N THR A 57 -19.26 -13.95 -9.83
CA THR A 57 -18.59 -14.98 -10.64
C THR A 57 -18.19 -16.22 -9.85
N GLY A 58 -18.24 -16.19 -8.52
CA GLY A 58 -17.67 -17.20 -7.64
C GLY A 58 -16.14 -17.20 -7.58
N LEU A 59 -15.47 -16.42 -8.43
CA LEU A 59 -14.01 -16.33 -8.49
C LEU A 59 -13.45 -15.48 -7.34
N ARG A 60 -12.33 -15.94 -6.77
CA ARG A 60 -11.62 -15.19 -5.72
C ARG A 60 -10.69 -14.18 -6.35
N CYS A 61 -10.95 -12.88 -6.16
CA CYS A 61 -10.01 -11.84 -6.58
C CYS A 61 -8.70 -11.88 -5.75
N PRO A 62 -7.59 -11.29 -6.23
CA PRO A 62 -6.33 -11.24 -5.47
C PRO A 62 -6.47 -10.59 -4.10
N GLY A 63 -7.40 -9.64 -3.94
CA GLY A 63 -7.70 -8.94 -2.68
C GLY A 63 -8.66 -9.67 -1.73
N CYS A 64 -9.32 -10.76 -2.17
CA CYS A 64 -10.27 -11.48 -1.34
C CYS A 64 -9.62 -11.97 -0.04
N GLY A 65 -10.24 -11.63 1.10
CA GLY A 65 -9.70 -11.93 2.42
C GLY A 65 -8.57 -10.99 2.87
N GLY A 66 -8.19 -9.98 2.06
CA GLY A 66 -7.13 -9.04 2.40
C GLY A 66 -7.40 -8.26 3.68
N THR A 67 -8.63 -7.76 3.86
CA THR A 67 -9.03 -7.03 5.07
C THR A 67 -8.95 -7.90 6.31
N ARG A 68 -9.40 -9.17 6.23
CA ARG A 68 -9.28 -10.14 7.31
C ARG A 68 -7.83 -10.54 7.59
N ALA A 69 -7.02 -10.69 6.54
CA ALA A 69 -5.59 -10.94 6.67
C ALA A 69 -4.88 -9.78 7.38
N MET A 70 -5.21 -8.52 7.03
CA MET A 70 -4.67 -7.35 7.69
C MET A 70 -5.10 -7.27 9.17
N HIS A 71 -6.37 -7.54 9.49
CA HIS A 71 -6.82 -7.63 10.88
C HIS A 71 -6.05 -8.71 11.65
N ALA A 72 -5.88 -9.91 11.06
CA ALA A 72 -5.10 -10.99 11.68
C ALA A 72 -3.64 -10.58 11.92
N LEU A 73 -3.02 -9.80 11.02
CA LEU A 73 -1.67 -9.25 11.20
C LEU A 73 -1.62 -8.24 12.36
N LEU A 74 -2.59 -7.34 12.44
CA LEU A 74 -2.67 -6.33 13.50
C LEU A 74 -2.93 -6.98 14.88
N THR A 75 -3.55 -8.15 14.92
CA THR A 75 -3.75 -8.97 16.12
C THR A 75 -2.67 -10.03 16.34
N CYS A 76 -1.50 -9.88 15.68
CA CYS A 76 -0.34 -10.77 15.79
C CYS A 76 -0.60 -12.23 15.38
N ASN A 77 -1.65 -12.52 14.62
CA ASN A 77 -1.96 -13.84 14.10
C ASN A 77 -1.42 -14.02 12.68
N LEU A 78 -0.10 -14.21 12.56
CA LEU A 78 0.58 -14.34 11.27
C LEU A 78 0.13 -15.59 10.50
N SER A 79 -0.08 -16.70 11.19
CA SER A 79 -0.53 -17.94 10.55
C SER A 79 -1.94 -17.83 9.97
N GLY A 80 -2.84 -17.16 10.70
CA GLY A 80 -4.19 -16.84 10.22
C GLY A 80 -4.16 -15.90 9.01
N ALA A 81 -3.34 -14.85 9.09
CA ALA A 81 -3.17 -13.92 7.98
C ALA A 81 -2.67 -14.59 6.70
N TRP A 82 -1.67 -15.48 6.83
CA TRP A 82 -1.14 -16.26 5.70
C TRP A 82 -2.20 -17.12 5.03
N ARG A 83 -3.02 -17.83 5.81
CA ARG A 83 -4.11 -18.68 5.30
C ARG A 83 -5.20 -17.85 4.59
N LEU A 84 -5.45 -16.64 5.07
CA LEU A 84 -6.46 -15.75 4.49
C LEU A 84 -6.00 -15.12 3.18
N ASN A 85 -4.80 -14.54 3.18
CA ASN A 85 -4.22 -13.94 1.97
C ASN A 85 -2.69 -13.80 2.08
N PRO A 86 -1.91 -14.75 1.53
CA PRO A 86 -0.45 -14.68 1.55
C PRO A 86 0.11 -13.47 0.79
N LEU A 87 -0.61 -12.95 -0.23
CA LEU A 87 -0.19 -11.77 -0.97
C LEU A 87 -0.11 -10.52 -0.06
N VAL A 88 -1.08 -10.36 0.85
CA VAL A 88 -1.07 -9.26 1.83
C VAL A 88 0.14 -9.37 2.74
N VAL A 89 0.44 -10.57 3.23
CA VAL A 89 1.58 -10.80 4.13
C VAL A 89 2.90 -10.50 3.42
N THR A 90 3.09 -10.98 2.20
CA THR A 90 4.32 -10.78 1.42
C THR A 90 4.49 -9.35 0.91
N SER A 91 3.38 -8.62 0.70
CA SER A 91 3.42 -7.22 0.28
C SER A 91 3.69 -6.23 1.41
N LEU A 92 3.60 -6.65 2.68
CA LEU A 92 3.82 -5.78 3.84
C LEU A 92 5.16 -5.03 3.84
N PRO A 93 6.32 -5.68 3.62
CA PRO A 93 7.60 -4.96 3.63
C PRO A 93 7.67 -3.90 2.53
N LEU A 94 7.09 -4.18 1.35
CA LEU A 94 7.02 -3.21 0.26
C LEU A 94 6.06 -2.05 0.59
N GLY A 95 4.90 -2.37 1.15
CA GLY A 95 3.94 -1.36 1.61
C GLY A 95 4.49 -0.47 2.72
N ALA A 96 5.18 -1.05 3.69
CA ALA A 96 5.86 -0.32 4.74
C ALA A 96 6.96 0.60 4.18
N TRP A 97 7.77 0.09 3.24
CA TRP A 97 8.78 0.87 2.55
C TRP A 97 8.18 2.09 1.85
N TRP A 98 7.12 1.91 1.06
CA TRP A 98 6.46 3.01 0.35
C TRP A 98 5.81 4.02 1.30
N THR A 99 5.21 3.55 2.39
CA THR A 99 4.59 4.42 3.39
C THR A 99 5.65 5.28 4.09
N LEU A 100 6.72 4.66 4.60
CA LEU A 100 7.82 5.37 5.26
C LEU A 100 8.48 6.38 4.33
N ARG A 101 8.72 5.99 3.09
CA ARG A 101 9.28 6.86 2.08
C ARG A 101 8.36 8.03 1.71
N GLY A 102 7.05 7.77 1.57
CA GLY A 102 6.05 8.81 1.31
C GLY A 102 5.95 9.82 2.45
N LEU A 103 5.98 9.35 3.68
CA LEU A 103 6.03 10.20 4.87
C LEU A 103 7.31 11.04 4.92
N TRP A 104 8.46 10.42 4.67
CA TRP A 104 9.76 11.11 4.62
C TRP A 104 9.80 12.16 3.52
N GLY A 105 9.42 11.81 2.29
CA GLY A 105 9.38 12.73 1.15
C GLY A 105 8.40 13.89 1.36
N GLY A 106 7.22 13.60 1.91
CA GLY A 106 6.23 14.63 2.25
C GLY A 106 6.68 15.59 3.36
N TRP A 107 7.54 15.12 4.26
CA TRP A 107 8.09 15.95 5.34
C TRP A 107 9.31 16.76 4.91
N THR A 108 10.25 16.13 4.19
CA THR A 108 11.54 16.72 3.81
C THR A 108 11.52 17.41 2.45
N GLY A 109 10.56 17.10 1.59
CA GLY A 109 10.52 17.51 0.20
C GLY A 109 11.49 16.76 -0.73
N LEU A 110 12.25 15.81 -0.18
CA LEU A 110 13.21 15.01 -0.94
C LEU A 110 12.51 13.79 -1.57
N TRP A 111 12.23 13.88 -2.86
CA TRP A 111 11.61 12.79 -3.63
C TRP A 111 12.68 12.10 -4.49
N TRP A 112 13.00 10.87 -4.15
CA TRP A 112 13.90 10.05 -4.97
C TRP A 112 13.08 9.27 -5.98
N LYS A 113 13.62 9.11 -7.20
CA LYS A 113 13.02 8.23 -8.21
C LYS A 113 13.03 6.79 -7.69
N ASP A 114 11.85 6.18 -7.66
CA ASP A 114 11.68 4.80 -7.23
C ASP A 114 11.56 3.89 -8.45
N PRO A 115 12.47 2.91 -8.63
CA PRO A 115 12.38 1.98 -9.74
C PRO A 115 11.09 1.14 -9.71
N THR A 116 10.49 0.96 -8.52
CA THR A 116 9.25 0.19 -8.35
C THR A 116 8.00 0.93 -8.83
N THR A 117 8.04 2.27 -8.94
CA THR A 117 6.94 3.09 -9.46
C THR A 117 7.05 3.38 -10.95
N GLY A 118 8.12 2.92 -11.60
CA GLY A 118 8.30 3.01 -13.05
C GLY A 118 7.38 2.02 -13.81
N PRO A 119 7.27 2.16 -15.14
CA PRO A 119 6.40 1.32 -15.95
C PRO A 119 6.71 -0.18 -15.81
N VAL A 120 7.98 -0.53 -15.66
CA VAL A 120 8.42 -1.92 -15.42
C VAL A 120 7.96 -2.42 -14.05
N GLY A 121 8.13 -1.61 -12.99
CA GLY A 121 7.67 -1.97 -11.65
C GLY A 121 6.17 -2.18 -11.58
N LEU A 122 5.39 -1.30 -12.23
CA LEU A 122 3.95 -1.43 -12.33
C LEU A 122 3.53 -2.67 -13.13
N ALA A 123 4.21 -2.99 -14.22
CA ALA A 123 3.95 -4.19 -15.01
C ALA A 123 4.24 -5.48 -14.20
N VAL A 124 5.36 -5.52 -13.48
CA VAL A 124 5.71 -6.64 -12.60
C VAL A 124 4.66 -6.81 -11.50
N MET A 125 4.28 -5.71 -10.84
CA MET A 125 3.25 -5.76 -9.79
C MET A 125 1.90 -6.22 -10.34
N GLY A 126 1.47 -5.71 -11.50
CA GLY A 126 0.27 -6.15 -12.19
C GLY A 126 0.33 -7.64 -12.53
N GLY A 127 1.46 -8.12 -13.06
CA GLY A 127 1.70 -9.53 -13.36
C GLY A 127 1.60 -10.42 -12.13
N VAL A 128 2.18 -10.01 -11.00
CA VAL A 128 2.08 -10.72 -9.71
C VAL A 128 0.63 -10.79 -9.23
N LEU A 129 -0.11 -9.69 -9.31
CA LEU A 129 -1.52 -9.66 -8.90
C LEU A 129 -2.39 -10.58 -9.76
N VAL A 130 -2.22 -10.54 -11.08
CA VAL A 130 -2.95 -11.40 -12.02
C VAL A 130 -2.56 -12.87 -11.82
N GLY A 131 -1.26 -13.17 -11.77
CA GLY A 131 -0.76 -14.52 -11.57
C GLY A 131 -1.24 -15.12 -10.24
N PHE A 132 -1.22 -14.34 -9.16
CA PHE A 132 -1.77 -14.76 -7.87
C PHE A 132 -3.28 -15.00 -7.93
N GLY A 133 -4.03 -14.12 -8.61
CA GLY A 133 -5.47 -14.29 -8.79
C GLY A 133 -5.82 -15.57 -9.56
N ILE A 134 -5.09 -15.86 -10.64
CA ILE A 134 -5.25 -17.09 -11.42
C ILE A 134 -4.88 -18.33 -10.55
N GLY A 135 -3.70 -18.33 -9.95
CA GLY A 135 -3.23 -19.45 -9.14
C GLY A 135 -4.17 -19.78 -7.99
N ARG A 136 -4.76 -18.75 -7.37
CA ARG A 136 -5.73 -18.91 -6.28
C ARG A 136 -7.06 -19.55 -6.71
N ASN A 137 -7.44 -19.41 -7.96
CA ASN A 137 -8.65 -20.01 -8.51
C ASN A 137 -8.42 -21.39 -9.12
N LEU A 138 -7.17 -21.76 -9.39
CA LEU A 138 -6.81 -23.08 -9.90
C LEU A 138 -6.44 -24.08 -8.78
N ALA A 139 -5.90 -23.58 -7.65
CA ALA A 139 -5.35 -24.40 -6.57
C ALA A 139 -6.28 -24.56 -5.36
N TRP A 140 -7.47 -23.92 -5.38
CA TRP A 140 -8.40 -23.94 -4.23
C TRP A 140 -9.85 -24.14 -4.67
#